data_28c719d85eec9a581020578ee70711f4
#
_entry.id   28c719d85eec9a581020578ee70711f4
#
_cell.length_a   1.000
_cell.length_b   1.000
_cell.length_c   1.000
_cell.angle_alpha   90.00
_cell.angle_beta   90.00
_cell.angle_gamma   90.00
#
_symmetry.space_group_name_H-M   'P 1'
#
loop_
_entity.id
_entity.type
_entity.pdbx_description
1 polymer ?
#
loop_
_entity_poly.entity_id
_entity_poly.type
_entity_poly.pdbx_seq_one_letter_code
_entity_poly.pdbx_strand_id
1 'polypeptide(L)'
;IFVESEVDKRNKLYKQVKKSGRIVCFERQNDEILMRWVGGRLKKEGKAMTRAAYQRFITKTGNDMENIDRELEKLICYCMDRDTIEEEQVEAICVEQTENKIFEMINAISEKRQKQALDLYYDLLTLKEPPMRILFLILRQFQKLMLIKELSGQGADSRTIASKAGMPEFAVRKNQRMAGNFTMQQIR
;
A
#
# COMPACT_ATOMS: atom_id res chain seq x y z
N ILE A 1 -1.73 29.46 -7.29
CA ILE A 1 -1.83 27.99 -7.26
C ILE A 1 -2.29 27.62 -5.87
N PHE A 2 -3.36 26.81 -5.78
CA PHE A 2 -3.86 26.23 -4.54
C PHE A 2 -3.48 24.74 -4.55
N VAL A 3 -2.97 24.21 -3.45
CA VAL A 3 -2.64 22.81 -3.27
C VAL A 3 -3.29 22.35 -1.97
N GLU A 4 -4.27 21.45 -2.08
CA GLU A 4 -5.08 20.98 -0.98
C GLU A 4 -5.20 19.46 -1.01
N SER A 5 -5.16 18.81 0.14
CA SER A 5 -5.34 17.37 0.27
C SER A 5 -6.81 16.95 0.28
N GLU A 6 -7.68 17.79 0.84
CA GLU A 6 -9.12 17.57 0.89
C GLU A 6 -9.86 18.84 0.47
N VAL A 7 -10.79 18.72 -0.45
CA VAL A 7 -11.52 19.87 -1.01
C VAL A 7 -13.02 19.65 -0.93
N ASP A 8 -13.73 20.55 -0.23
CA ASP A 8 -15.19 20.62 -0.32
C ASP A 8 -15.61 21.26 -1.66
N LYS A 9 -16.11 20.45 -2.58
CA LYS A 9 -16.58 20.86 -3.91
C LYS A 9 -17.77 21.86 -3.85
N ARG A 10 -18.41 22.00 -2.68
CA ARG A 10 -19.51 22.96 -2.46
C ARG A 10 -18.99 24.37 -2.13
N ASN A 11 -17.72 24.48 -1.74
CA ASN A 11 -17.09 25.75 -1.36
C ASN A 11 -17.13 26.76 -2.53
N LYS A 12 -17.38 28.03 -2.21
CA LYS A 12 -17.41 29.14 -3.16
C LYS A 12 -16.08 29.32 -3.89
N LEU A 13 -14.96 29.17 -3.16
CA LEU A 13 -13.62 29.25 -3.73
C LEU A 13 -13.40 28.17 -4.79
N TYR A 14 -13.77 26.91 -4.50
CA TYR A 14 -13.66 25.81 -5.47
C TYR A 14 -14.45 26.11 -6.75
N LYS A 15 -15.70 26.58 -6.60
CA LYS A 15 -16.55 26.95 -7.73
C LYS A 15 -15.96 28.08 -8.56
N GLN A 16 -15.35 29.06 -7.92
CA GLN A 16 -14.71 30.18 -8.60
C GLN A 16 -13.46 29.72 -9.36
N VAL A 17 -12.59 28.94 -8.73
CA VAL A 17 -11.41 28.36 -9.40
C VAL A 17 -11.82 27.48 -10.58
N LYS A 18 -12.92 26.71 -10.47
CA LYS A 18 -13.43 25.91 -11.56
C LYS A 18 -13.90 26.74 -12.78
N LYS A 19 -14.39 27.97 -12.54
CA LYS A 19 -14.84 28.88 -13.61
C LYS A 19 -13.68 29.60 -14.31
N SER A 20 -12.66 30.01 -13.56
CA SER A 20 -11.59 30.89 -14.05
C SER A 20 -10.24 30.19 -14.23
N GLY A 21 -10.15 28.89 -13.88
CA GLY A 21 -8.90 28.16 -13.90
C GLY A 21 -9.07 26.69 -14.19
N ARG A 22 -8.01 25.93 -13.94
CA ARG A 22 -7.97 24.48 -14.11
C ARG A 22 -7.85 23.78 -12.76
N ILE A 23 -8.69 22.78 -12.52
CA ILE A 23 -8.61 21.90 -11.35
C ILE A 23 -8.06 20.56 -11.82
N VAL A 24 -7.00 20.09 -11.15
CA VAL A 24 -6.43 18.77 -11.35
C VAL A 24 -6.55 18.01 -10.04
N CYS A 25 -7.12 16.81 -10.06
CA CYS A 25 -7.25 15.93 -8.91
C CYS A 25 -6.30 14.75 -9.09
N PHE A 26 -5.40 14.55 -8.15
CA PHE A 26 -4.47 13.42 -8.11
C PHE A 26 -4.98 12.40 -7.10
N GLU A 27 -5.78 11.46 -7.57
CA GLU A 27 -6.31 10.37 -6.75
C GLU A 27 -5.36 9.17 -6.78
N ARG A 28 -5.36 8.37 -5.71
CA ARG A 28 -4.64 7.10 -5.70
C ARG A 28 -5.22 6.19 -6.78
N GLN A 29 -4.34 5.60 -7.57
CA GLN A 29 -4.72 4.77 -8.69
C GLN A 29 -5.13 3.37 -8.21
N ASN A 30 -6.06 2.75 -8.95
CA ASN A 30 -6.43 1.35 -8.74
C ASN A 30 -5.42 0.40 -9.41
N ASP A 31 -5.48 -0.90 -9.05
CA ASP A 31 -4.53 -1.90 -9.54
C ASP A 31 -4.51 -2.03 -11.06
N GLU A 32 -5.65 -1.87 -11.74
CA GLU A 32 -5.72 -1.96 -13.20
C GLU A 32 -4.95 -0.82 -13.87
N ILE A 33 -5.08 0.39 -13.33
CA ILE A 33 -4.36 1.57 -13.84
C ILE A 33 -2.87 1.43 -13.55
N LEU A 34 -2.50 0.98 -12.34
CA LEU A 34 -1.11 0.72 -11.96
C LEU A 34 -0.47 -0.34 -12.87
N MET A 35 -1.17 -1.45 -13.11
CA MET A 35 -0.69 -2.52 -14.01
C MET A 35 -0.45 -1.99 -15.42
N ARG A 36 -1.39 -1.21 -15.95
CA ARG A 36 -1.26 -0.60 -17.29
C ARG A 36 -0.11 0.39 -17.35
N TRP A 37 0.07 1.17 -16.29
CA TRP A 37 1.13 2.16 -16.21
C TRP A 37 2.52 1.48 -16.13
N VAL A 38 2.70 0.49 -15.26
CA VAL A 38 3.92 -0.31 -15.14
C VAL A 38 4.24 -1.00 -16.48
N GLY A 39 3.25 -1.65 -17.09
CA GLY A 39 3.41 -2.28 -18.39
C GLY A 39 3.80 -1.29 -19.51
N GLY A 40 3.24 -0.08 -19.48
CA GLY A 40 3.59 1.00 -20.41
C GLY A 40 5.02 1.50 -20.23
N ARG A 41 5.51 1.60 -18.98
CA ARG A 41 6.92 1.97 -18.69
C ARG A 41 7.88 0.88 -19.14
N LEU A 42 7.59 -0.38 -18.82
CA LEU A 42 8.42 -1.52 -19.25
C LEU A 42 8.50 -1.64 -20.77
N LYS A 43 7.36 -1.47 -21.45
CA LYS A 43 7.32 -1.53 -22.94
C LYS A 43 8.22 -0.48 -23.61
N LYS A 44 8.35 0.72 -23.02
CA LYS A 44 9.26 1.76 -23.55
C LYS A 44 10.72 1.32 -23.49
N GLU A 45 11.08 0.48 -22.53
CA GLU A 45 12.43 -0.07 -22.34
C GLU A 45 12.60 -1.46 -23.01
N GLY A 46 11.62 -1.87 -23.85
CA GLY A 46 11.65 -3.18 -24.52
C GLY A 46 11.47 -4.38 -23.58
N LYS A 47 10.94 -4.16 -22.39
CA LYS A 47 10.83 -5.17 -21.35
C LYS A 47 9.38 -5.58 -21.07
N ALA A 48 9.22 -6.76 -20.50
CA ALA A 48 7.94 -7.28 -19.99
C ALA A 48 8.10 -7.73 -18.52
N MET A 49 6.98 -7.96 -17.85
CA MET A 49 6.95 -8.50 -16.50
C MET A 49 5.88 -9.58 -16.42
N THR A 50 6.18 -10.70 -15.77
CA THR A 50 5.20 -11.76 -15.56
C THR A 50 4.12 -11.29 -14.58
N ARG A 51 2.95 -11.92 -14.63
CA ARG A 51 1.86 -11.58 -13.70
C ARG A 51 2.24 -11.83 -12.24
N ALA A 52 2.99 -12.90 -11.96
CA ALA A 52 3.49 -13.21 -10.63
C ALA A 52 4.47 -12.15 -10.14
N ALA A 53 5.43 -11.75 -10.99
CA ALA A 53 6.37 -10.67 -10.70
C ALA A 53 5.64 -9.34 -10.42
N TYR A 54 4.61 -8.98 -11.22
CA TYR A 54 3.81 -7.78 -10.98
C TYR A 54 3.11 -7.83 -9.61
N GLN A 55 2.46 -8.93 -9.27
CA GLN A 55 1.80 -9.07 -7.97
C GLN A 55 2.79 -8.94 -6.81
N ARG A 56 3.96 -9.57 -6.93
CA ARG A 56 5.02 -9.45 -5.93
C ARG A 56 5.56 -8.04 -5.85
N PHE A 57 5.77 -7.40 -7.00
CA PHE A 57 6.23 -6.02 -7.11
C PHE A 57 5.30 -5.04 -6.38
N ILE A 58 4.00 -5.06 -6.68
CA ILE A 58 3.02 -4.19 -6.01
C ILE A 58 2.88 -4.53 -4.51
N THR A 59 3.02 -5.80 -4.14
CA THR A 59 3.04 -6.19 -2.72
C THR A 59 4.20 -5.52 -1.98
N LYS A 60 5.39 -5.46 -2.57
CA LYS A 60 6.56 -4.82 -1.96
C LYS A 60 6.51 -3.30 -2.00
N THR A 61 6.11 -2.72 -3.14
CA THR A 61 6.17 -1.25 -3.36
C THR A 61 4.95 -0.50 -2.86
N GLY A 62 3.81 -1.19 -2.69
CA GLY A 62 2.54 -0.55 -2.38
C GLY A 62 1.95 0.23 -3.57
N ASN A 63 1.08 1.22 -3.29
CA ASN A 63 0.33 1.98 -4.29
C ASN A 63 0.84 3.41 -4.48
N ASP A 64 1.99 3.72 -3.94
CA ASP A 64 2.62 5.03 -4.12
C ASP A 64 3.34 5.08 -5.46
N MET A 65 2.88 5.98 -6.34
CA MET A 65 3.40 6.07 -7.73
C MET A 65 4.88 6.45 -7.79
N GLU A 66 5.35 7.30 -6.87
CA GLU A 66 6.75 7.71 -6.83
C GLU A 66 7.64 6.53 -6.41
N ASN A 67 7.19 5.79 -5.40
CA ASN A 67 7.90 4.59 -4.97
C ASN A 67 7.89 3.49 -6.05
N ILE A 68 6.74 3.29 -6.71
CA ILE A 68 6.61 2.34 -7.83
C ILE A 68 7.58 2.71 -8.96
N ASP A 69 7.64 3.98 -9.35
CA ASP A 69 8.55 4.43 -10.44
C ASP A 69 10.00 4.19 -10.08
N ARG A 70 10.42 4.56 -8.89
CA ARG A 70 11.79 4.36 -8.40
C ARG A 70 12.19 2.89 -8.31
N GLU A 71 11.34 2.04 -7.78
CA GLU A 71 11.61 0.60 -7.69
C GLU A 71 11.61 -0.06 -9.08
N LEU A 72 10.73 0.39 -9.98
CA LEU A 72 10.67 -0.08 -11.35
C LEU A 72 11.93 0.29 -12.14
N GLU A 73 12.45 1.51 -11.96
CA GLU A 73 13.69 1.96 -12.58
C GLU A 73 14.88 1.09 -12.12
N LYS A 74 14.97 0.77 -10.83
CA LYS A 74 16.00 -0.16 -10.32
C LYS A 74 15.89 -1.54 -10.97
N LEU A 75 14.67 -2.07 -11.11
CA LEU A 75 14.44 -3.37 -11.76
C LEU A 75 14.85 -3.34 -13.24
N ILE A 76 14.50 -2.28 -13.96
CA ILE A 76 14.87 -2.09 -15.37
C ILE A 76 16.40 -2.09 -15.51
N CYS A 77 17.09 -1.34 -14.66
CA CYS A 77 18.56 -1.29 -14.66
C CYS A 77 19.18 -2.65 -14.29
N TYR A 78 18.61 -3.36 -13.31
CA TYR A 78 19.13 -4.67 -12.91
C TYR A 78 18.94 -5.75 -13.98
N CYS A 79 17.84 -5.67 -14.72
CA CYS A 79 17.48 -6.65 -15.75
C CYS A 79 17.91 -6.21 -17.15
N MET A 80 19.02 -5.45 -17.33
CA MET A 80 19.44 -4.95 -18.64
C MET A 80 19.66 -6.05 -19.68
N ASP A 81 20.12 -7.21 -19.23
CA ASP A 81 20.42 -8.40 -20.02
C ASP A 81 19.20 -9.31 -20.28
N ARG A 82 18.01 -8.95 -19.79
CA ARG A 82 16.79 -9.78 -19.86
C ARG A 82 15.63 -8.98 -20.41
N ASP A 83 14.81 -9.59 -21.25
CA ASP A 83 13.60 -8.98 -21.81
C ASP A 83 12.39 -9.14 -20.86
N THR A 84 12.41 -10.15 -19.99
CA THR A 84 11.30 -10.46 -19.07
C THR A 84 11.76 -10.44 -17.61
N ILE A 85 11.04 -9.70 -16.79
CA ILE A 85 11.22 -9.61 -15.33
C ILE A 85 10.33 -10.66 -14.67
N GLU A 86 10.92 -11.50 -13.88
CA GLU A 86 10.26 -12.55 -13.10
C GLU A 86 10.25 -12.23 -11.61
N GLU A 87 9.58 -13.05 -10.81
CA GLU A 87 9.45 -12.84 -9.37
C GLU A 87 10.79 -12.81 -8.63
N GLU A 88 11.76 -13.62 -9.10
CA GLU A 88 13.09 -13.71 -8.50
C GLU A 88 13.84 -12.36 -8.53
N GLN A 89 13.80 -11.64 -9.65
CA GLN A 89 14.44 -10.33 -9.77
C GLN A 89 13.76 -9.28 -8.89
N VAL A 90 12.43 -9.34 -8.80
CA VAL A 90 11.67 -8.48 -7.89
C VAL A 90 12.06 -8.74 -6.44
N GLU A 91 12.23 -10.02 -6.08
CA GLU A 91 12.63 -10.41 -4.73
C GLU A 91 14.05 -9.93 -4.39
N ALA A 92 14.96 -10.02 -5.33
CA ALA A 92 16.36 -9.65 -5.15
C ALA A 92 16.57 -8.13 -5.02
N ILE A 93 15.79 -7.31 -5.74
CA ILE A 93 16.08 -5.87 -5.91
C ILE A 93 15.08 -4.96 -5.20
N CYS A 94 13.78 -5.30 -5.19
CA CYS A 94 12.79 -4.43 -4.59
C CYS A 94 12.81 -4.52 -3.07
N VAL A 95 12.96 -3.36 -2.45
CA VAL A 95 12.92 -3.26 -0.98
C VAL A 95 11.46 -3.25 -0.51
N GLU A 96 11.18 -4.06 0.48
CA GLU A 96 9.86 -4.06 1.11
C GLU A 96 9.65 -2.80 1.94
N GLN A 97 8.49 -2.16 1.78
CA GLN A 97 8.16 -0.97 2.57
C GLN A 97 8.01 -1.31 4.05
N THR A 98 8.43 -0.38 4.91
CA THR A 98 8.30 -0.48 6.37
C THR A 98 6.86 -0.77 6.80
N GLU A 99 5.87 -0.16 6.14
CA GLU A 99 4.45 -0.43 6.39
C GLU A 99 4.06 -1.88 6.15
N ASN A 100 4.63 -2.54 5.14
CA ASN A 100 4.37 -3.96 4.87
C ASN A 100 4.97 -4.85 5.96
N LYS A 101 6.20 -4.57 6.39
CA LYS A 101 6.82 -5.30 7.52
C LYS A 101 6.03 -5.14 8.81
N ILE A 102 5.52 -3.94 9.10
CA ILE A 102 4.61 -3.70 10.23
C ILE A 102 3.33 -4.52 10.08
N PHE A 103 2.75 -4.54 8.89
CA PHE A 103 1.56 -5.33 8.64
C PHE A 103 1.81 -6.83 8.88
N GLU A 104 2.93 -7.37 8.40
CA GLU A 104 3.32 -8.76 8.60
C GLU A 104 3.61 -9.07 10.07
N MET A 105 4.24 -8.15 10.79
CA MET A 105 4.48 -8.28 12.23
C MET A 105 3.17 -8.36 13.02
N ILE A 106 2.19 -7.50 12.72
CA ILE A 106 0.88 -7.54 13.37
C ILE A 106 0.12 -8.81 13.00
N ASN A 107 0.26 -9.30 11.76
CA ASN A 107 -0.31 -10.57 11.36
C ASN A 107 0.30 -11.73 12.17
N ALA A 108 1.63 -11.75 12.34
CA ALA A 108 2.32 -12.74 13.15
C ALA A 108 1.86 -12.70 14.62
N ILE A 109 1.64 -11.48 15.17
CA ILE A 109 1.06 -11.29 16.52
C ILE A 109 -0.34 -11.88 16.59
N SER A 110 -1.21 -11.58 15.59
CA SER A 110 -2.59 -12.06 15.55
C SER A 110 -2.70 -13.58 15.48
N GLU A 111 -1.72 -14.22 14.87
CA GLU A 111 -1.61 -15.67 14.74
C GLU A 111 -0.77 -16.32 15.83
N LYS A 112 -0.36 -15.55 16.86
CA LYS A 112 0.47 -15.98 17.99
C LYS A 112 1.85 -16.54 17.59
N ARG A 113 2.35 -16.13 16.41
CA ARG A 113 3.69 -16.50 15.92
C ARG A 113 4.76 -15.55 16.49
N GLN A 114 5.01 -15.68 17.81
CA GLN A 114 5.84 -14.76 18.58
C GLN A 114 7.26 -14.59 18.00
N LYS A 115 7.95 -15.69 17.65
CA LYS A 115 9.29 -15.63 17.09
C LYS A 115 9.33 -14.77 15.83
N GLN A 116 8.43 -15.02 14.88
CA GLN A 116 8.36 -14.26 13.63
C GLN A 116 8.06 -12.77 13.87
N ALA A 117 7.18 -12.45 14.82
CA ALA A 117 6.88 -11.05 15.15
C ALA A 117 8.13 -10.34 15.71
N LEU A 118 8.93 -11.01 16.54
CA LEU A 118 10.18 -10.46 17.06
C LEU A 118 11.25 -10.32 15.98
N ASP A 119 11.41 -11.30 15.10
CA ASP A 119 12.36 -11.24 14.00
C ASP A 119 12.05 -10.04 13.09
N LEU A 120 10.78 -9.82 12.72
CA LEU A 120 10.34 -8.65 11.93
C LEU A 120 10.59 -7.32 12.66
N TYR A 121 10.42 -7.29 13.99
CA TYR A 121 10.73 -6.10 14.78
C TYR A 121 12.24 -5.78 14.78
N TYR A 122 13.10 -6.80 14.96
CA TYR A 122 14.55 -6.61 14.88
C TYR A 122 15.00 -6.20 13.47
N ASP A 123 14.37 -6.72 12.42
CA ASP A 123 14.60 -6.27 11.05
C ASP A 123 14.34 -4.77 10.88
N LEU A 124 13.21 -4.28 11.43
CA LEU A 124 12.87 -2.86 11.39
C LEU A 124 13.93 -1.99 12.13
N LEU A 125 14.43 -2.46 13.26
CA LEU A 125 15.50 -1.77 13.99
C LEU A 125 16.82 -1.79 13.19
N THR A 126 17.15 -2.89 12.54
CA THR A 126 18.34 -3.02 11.69
C THR A 126 18.29 -2.06 10.49
N LEU A 127 17.10 -1.81 9.95
CA LEU A 127 16.85 -0.79 8.92
C LEU A 127 16.95 0.65 9.46
N LYS A 128 17.29 0.83 10.74
CA LYS A 128 17.36 2.13 11.43
C LYS A 128 16.03 2.89 11.45
N GLU A 129 14.92 2.17 11.40
CA GLU A 129 13.63 2.81 11.60
C GLU A 129 13.49 3.32 13.03
N PRO A 130 13.15 4.59 13.25
CA PRO A 130 13.00 5.12 14.60
C PRO A 130 11.90 4.37 15.37
N PRO A 131 12.15 3.93 16.63
CA PRO A 131 11.16 3.19 17.41
C PRO A 131 9.80 3.89 17.53
N MET A 132 9.79 5.21 17.64
CA MET A 132 8.54 6.00 17.68
C MET A 132 7.76 5.92 16.38
N ARG A 133 8.46 5.83 15.23
CA ARG A 133 7.81 5.63 13.93
C ARG A 133 7.20 4.24 13.83
N ILE A 134 7.91 3.21 14.30
CA ILE A 134 7.40 1.83 14.36
C ILE A 134 6.13 1.80 15.21
N LEU A 135 6.15 2.39 16.40
CA LEU A 135 4.99 2.46 17.30
C LEU A 135 3.80 3.19 16.64
N PHE A 136 4.05 4.32 15.98
CA PHE A 136 3.02 5.06 15.26
C PHE A 136 2.39 4.22 14.13
N LEU A 137 3.20 3.49 13.37
CA LEU A 137 2.70 2.63 12.29
C LEU A 137 1.88 1.45 12.82
N ILE A 138 2.30 0.86 13.96
CA ILE A 138 1.55 -0.18 14.66
C ILE A 138 0.18 0.38 15.07
N LEU A 139 0.17 1.53 15.76
CA LEU A 139 -1.08 2.18 16.18
C LEU A 139 -2.01 2.44 14.99
N ARG A 140 -1.47 3.02 13.93
CA ARG A 140 -2.22 3.29 12.69
C ARG A 140 -2.81 2.01 12.08
N GLN A 141 -2.08 0.91 12.13
CA GLN A 141 -2.58 -0.38 11.63
C GLN A 141 -3.70 -0.94 12.51
N PHE A 142 -3.57 -0.88 13.83
CA PHE A 142 -4.64 -1.30 14.73
C PHE A 142 -5.90 -0.43 14.58
N GLN A 143 -5.75 0.88 14.39
CA GLN A 143 -6.89 1.77 14.09
C GLN A 143 -7.63 1.35 12.81
N LYS A 144 -6.89 0.98 11.76
CA LYS A 144 -7.48 0.44 10.52
C LYS A 144 -8.21 -0.89 10.77
N LEU A 145 -7.61 -1.80 11.53
CA LEU A 145 -8.25 -3.09 11.87
C LEU A 145 -9.54 -2.89 12.68
N MET A 146 -9.54 -1.94 13.62
CA MET A 146 -10.74 -1.58 14.39
C MET A 146 -11.85 -1.06 13.49
N LEU A 147 -11.55 -0.11 12.62
CA LEU A 147 -12.50 0.43 11.65
C LEU A 147 -13.07 -0.65 10.73
N ILE A 148 -12.21 -1.53 10.20
CA ILE A 148 -12.63 -2.64 9.33
C ILE A 148 -13.55 -3.60 10.10
N LYS A 149 -13.22 -3.93 11.34
CA LYS A 149 -14.03 -4.82 12.18
C LYS A 149 -15.40 -4.22 12.47
N GLU A 150 -15.46 -2.93 12.79
CA GLU A 150 -16.74 -2.22 13.00
C GLU A 150 -17.60 -2.21 11.74
N LEU A 151 -17.04 -1.79 10.61
CA LEU A 151 -17.77 -1.72 9.34
C LEU A 151 -18.21 -3.10 8.85
N SER A 152 -17.39 -4.13 9.04
CA SER A 152 -17.77 -5.51 8.71
C SER A 152 -18.91 -6.00 9.60
N GLY A 153 -18.92 -5.66 10.89
CA GLY A 153 -20.01 -5.96 11.80
C GLY A 153 -21.34 -5.26 11.47
N GLN A 154 -21.27 -4.11 10.79
CA GLN A 154 -22.42 -3.36 10.28
C GLN A 154 -22.88 -3.85 8.90
N GLY A 155 -22.25 -4.88 8.33
CA GLY A 155 -22.61 -5.42 7.02
C GLY A 155 -22.16 -4.57 5.84
N ALA A 156 -21.18 -3.66 6.01
CA ALA A 156 -20.67 -2.84 4.92
C ALA A 156 -19.93 -3.72 3.88
N ASP A 157 -20.12 -3.39 2.60
CA ASP A 157 -19.44 -4.05 1.49
C ASP A 157 -17.95 -3.68 1.43
N SER A 158 -17.15 -4.54 0.76
CA SER A 158 -15.70 -4.37 0.66
C SER A 158 -15.30 -3.02 0.05
N ARG A 159 -16.09 -2.48 -0.87
CA ARG A 159 -15.83 -1.19 -1.53
C ARG A 159 -15.99 -0.02 -0.56
N THR A 160 -17.04 -0.03 0.24
CA THR A 160 -17.27 0.98 1.29
C THR A 160 -16.17 0.93 2.35
N ILE A 161 -15.78 -0.29 2.77
CA ILE A 161 -14.68 -0.48 3.72
C ILE A 161 -13.36 0.05 3.14
N ALA A 162 -13.04 -0.29 1.89
CA ALA A 162 -11.84 0.19 1.18
C ALA A 162 -11.76 1.71 1.17
N SER A 163 -12.86 2.36 0.78
CA SER A 163 -12.96 3.82 0.73
C SER A 163 -12.75 4.47 2.10
N LYS A 164 -13.44 3.97 3.15
CA LYS A 164 -13.35 4.54 4.50
C LYS A 164 -12.01 4.26 5.18
N ALA A 165 -11.42 3.07 4.95
CA ALA A 165 -10.14 2.69 5.52
C ALA A 165 -8.93 3.23 4.73
N GLY A 166 -9.16 3.88 3.57
CA GLY A 166 -8.12 4.44 2.72
C GLY A 166 -7.16 3.37 2.19
N MET A 167 -7.69 2.21 1.77
CA MET A 167 -6.89 1.10 1.26
C MET A 167 -7.51 0.52 -0.02
N PRO A 168 -6.72 -0.20 -0.85
CA PRO A 168 -7.24 -0.91 -2.01
C PRO A 168 -8.23 -2.01 -1.61
N GLU A 169 -9.21 -2.28 -2.45
CA GLU A 169 -10.26 -3.27 -2.19
C GLU A 169 -9.69 -4.68 -1.97
N PHE A 170 -8.65 -5.08 -2.71
CA PHE A 170 -8.00 -6.39 -2.54
C PHE A 170 -7.36 -6.55 -1.15
N ALA A 171 -6.90 -5.45 -0.54
CA ALA A 171 -6.30 -5.48 0.80
C ALA A 171 -7.36 -5.64 1.91
N VAL A 172 -8.62 -5.29 1.64
CA VAL A 172 -9.70 -5.37 2.63
C VAL A 172 -9.86 -6.79 3.15
N ARG A 173 -9.92 -7.79 2.26
CA ARG A 173 -10.10 -9.22 2.66
C ARG A 173 -8.97 -9.71 3.57
N LYS A 174 -7.72 -9.33 3.28
CA LYS A 174 -6.56 -9.70 4.11
C LYS A 174 -6.66 -9.06 5.50
N ASN A 175 -7.04 -7.78 5.56
CA ASN A 175 -7.23 -7.06 6.81
C ASN A 175 -8.46 -7.54 7.60
N GLN A 176 -9.56 -7.91 6.94
CA GLN A 176 -10.74 -8.50 7.60
C GLN A 176 -10.38 -9.83 8.28
N ARG A 177 -9.61 -10.69 7.60
CA ARG A 177 -9.14 -11.95 8.20
C ARG A 177 -8.29 -11.68 9.44
N MET A 178 -7.34 -10.75 9.36
CA MET A 178 -6.51 -10.36 10.50
C MET A 178 -7.35 -9.77 11.63
N ALA A 179 -8.29 -8.86 11.35
CA ALA A 179 -9.18 -8.27 12.34
C ALA A 179 -10.08 -9.33 13.03
N GLY A 180 -10.39 -10.43 12.33
CA GLY A 180 -11.12 -11.58 12.87
C GLY A 180 -10.40 -12.27 14.03
N ASN A 181 -9.05 -12.28 14.00
CA ASN A 181 -8.23 -12.93 15.01
C ASN A 181 -8.15 -12.16 16.35
N PHE A 182 -8.61 -10.93 16.38
CA PHE A 182 -8.62 -10.08 17.58
C PHE A 182 -10.06 -9.86 18.08
N THR A 183 -10.25 -9.73 19.39
CA THR A 183 -11.47 -9.14 19.94
C THR A 183 -11.44 -7.62 19.86
N MET A 184 -12.61 -6.95 19.99
CA MET A 184 -12.64 -5.48 20.03
C MET A 184 -11.88 -4.90 21.23
N GLN A 185 -11.82 -5.63 22.35
CA GLN A 185 -11.04 -5.22 23.53
C GLN A 185 -9.52 -5.31 23.30
N GLN A 186 -9.07 -6.27 22.49
CA GLN A 186 -7.64 -6.43 22.16
C GLN A 186 -7.14 -5.41 21.13
N ILE A 187 -8.04 -4.82 20.33
CA ILE A 187 -7.68 -3.81 19.33
C ILE A 187 -7.66 -2.41 19.94
N ARG A 188 -8.43 -2.15 21.00
CA ARG A 188 -8.45 -0.88 21.73
C ARG A 188 -7.23 -0.69 22.61
#